data_bb2eb63e0dc64b502dadec30a0c605d9
#
_entry.id   bb2eb63e0dc64b502dadec30a0c605d9
#
_cell.length_a   1.000
_cell.length_b   1.000
_cell.length_c   1.000
_cell.angle_alpha   90.00
_cell.angle_beta   90.00
_cell.angle_gamma   90.00
#
_symmetry.space_group_name_H-M   'P 1'
#
loop_
_entity.id
_entity.type
_entity.pdbx_description
1 polymer ?
#
loop_
_entity_poly.entity_id
_entity_poly.type
_entity_poly.pdbx_seq_one_letter_code
_entity_poly.pdbx_strand_id
1 'polypeptide(L)'
;TPGIYFIKVGAWRSFDFKIASNIYSDSNHNMLTNALNYFYQNRADIDIESEYITSGDKSLLAHSRDRYTYIADVQKVWKNGNLTTTEAVDTYASSRITSEGGWNNADNYIKNVVNGGISMWTLQNMYERAIKTEEGKAKFADGSGTVVIPEAGNKIPDVLDEAAFELD
;
A
#
# COMPACT_ATOMS: atom_id res chain seq x y z
N THR A 1 28.90 -8.85 17.14
CA THR A 1 28.62 -10.30 17.00
C THR A 1 27.13 -10.52 17.20
N PRO A 2 26.45 -11.34 16.38
CA PRO A 2 25.07 -11.71 16.61
C PRO A 2 24.89 -12.39 17.97
N GLY A 3 23.78 -12.12 18.65
CA GLY A 3 23.51 -12.70 19.97
C GLY A 3 22.36 -12.00 20.70
N ILE A 4 22.05 -12.50 21.90
CA ILE A 4 21.11 -11.87 22.82
C ILE A 4 21.91 -11.09 23.85
N TYR A 5 21.54 -9.85 24.05
CA TYR A 5 22.25 -8.90 24.90
C TYR A 5 21.31 -8.21 25.88
N PHE A 6 21.86 -7.63 26.91
CA PHE A 6 21.19 -6.70 27.80
C PHE A 6 22.18 -5.60 28.22
N ILE A 7 21.64 -4.46 28.61
CA ILE A 7 22.43 -3.37 29.18
C ILE A 7 22.32 -3.44 30.72
N LYS A 8 23.45 -3.35 31.40
CA LYS A 8 23.52 -3.32 32.88
C LYS A 8 24.21 -2.03 33.32
N VAL A 9 23.54 -1.31 34.20
CA VAL A 9 24.09 -0.10 34.84
C VAL A 9 23.89 -0.24 36.36
N GLY A 10 24.96 -0.51 37.06
CA GLY A 10 24.88 -0.79 38.49
C GLY A 10 24.01 -2.01 38.80
N ALA A 11 22.96 -1.81 39.58
CA ALA A 11 21.98 -2.85 39.93
C ALA A 11 20.85 -3.01 38.85
N TRP A 12 20.73 -2.10 37.91
CA TRP A 12 19.67 -2.08 36.91
C TRP A 12 20.05 -2.88 35.66
N ARG A 13 19.12 -3.65 35.12
CA ARG A 13 19.27 -4.46 33.90
C ARG A 13 18.10 -4.16 32.95
N SER A 14 18.42 -3.96 31.68
CA SER A 14 17.40 -3.84 30.64
C SER A 14 16.72 -5.18 30.34
N PHE A 15 15.63 -5.16 29.59
CA PHE A 15 15.15 -6.35 28.89
C PHE A 15 16.22 -6.87 27.93
N ASP A 16 16.14 -8.15 27.62
CA ASP A 16 17.01 -8.76 26.61
C ASP A 16 16.62 -8.26 25.22
N PHE A 17 17.63 -7.99 24.39
CA PHE A 17 17.44 -7.63 22.99
C PHE A 17 18.39 -8.42 22.11
N LYS A 18 17.93 -8.70 20.89
CA LYS A 18 18.68 -9.47 19.89
C LYS A 18 19.45 -8.53 18.97
N ILE A 19 20.72 -8.84 18.73
CA ILE A 19 21.51 -8.27 17.63
C ILE A 19 21.68 -9.38 16.59
N ALA A 20 21.19 -9.14 15.37
CA ALA A 20 21.30 -10.08 14.25
C ALA A 20 21.15 -9.34 12.93
N SER A 21 21.68 -9.89 11.84
CA SER A 21 21.53 -9.33 10.50
C SER A 21 20.10 -9.45 9.94
N ASN A 22 19.32 -10.38 10.46
CA ASN A 22 17.96 -10.69 10.01
C ASN A 22 16.87 -10.26 10.99
N ILE A 23 17.12 -9.29 11.85
CA ILE A 23 16.18 -8.88 12.90
C ILE A 23 14.82 -8.38 12.35
N TYR A 24 14.81 -7.87 11.12
CA TYR A 24 13.63 -7.38 10.41
C TYR A 24 13.15 -8.29 9.28
N SER A 25 13.76 -9.46 9.14
CA SER A 25 13.47 -10.41 8.05
C SER A 25 13.50 -11.87 8.52
N ASP A 26 13.22 -12.12 9.80
CA ASP A 26 13.03 -13.49 10.29
C ASP A 26 11.56 -13.95 10.07
N SER A 27 11.31 -15.24 10.36
CA SER A 27 10.00 -15.85 10.15
C SER A 27 8.86 -15.20 10.94
N ASN A 28 9.18 -14.49 12.02
CA ASN A 28 8.19 -13.86 12.89
C ASN A 28 8.05 -12.34 12.66
N HIS A 29 9.05 -11.72 12.00
CA HIS A 29 9.13 -10.27 11.83
C HIS A 29 9.66 -9.92 10.43
N ASN A 30 8.85 -10.09 9.41
CA ASN A 30 9.20 -9.67 8.06
C ASN A 30 8.63 -8.27 7.79
N MET A 31 9.39 -7.24 8.15
CA MET A 31 8.95 -5.85 7.97
C MET A 31 8.63 -5.49 6.52
N LEU A 32 9.39 -6.03 5.57
CA LEU A 32 9.15 -5.75 4.15
C LEU A 32 7.80 -6.32 3.70
N THR A 33 7.55 -7.60 3.98
CA THR A 33 6.28 -8.24 3.64
C THR A 33 5.11 -7.54 4.31
N ASN A 34 5.23 -7.19 5.59
CA ASN A 34 4.18 -6.50 6.30
C ASN A 34 3.93 -5.09 5.75
N ALA A 35 4.99 -4.36 5.38
CA ALA A 35 4.85 -3.04 4.76
C ALA A 35 4.20 -3.12 3.37
N LEU A 36 4.54 -4.12 2.57
CA LEU A 36 3.94 -4.33 1.25
C LEU A 36 2.48 -4.82 1.35
N ASN A 37 2.17 -5.62 2.36
CA ASN A 37 0.80 -6.07 2.60
C ASN A 37 -0.17 -4.92 2.95
N TYR A 38 0.36 -3.77 3.38
CA TYR A 38 -0.44 -2.57 3.58
C TYR A 38 -1.18 -2.15 2.29
N PHE A 39 -0.57 -2.27 1.13
CA PHE A 39 -1.19 -1.92 -0.15
C PHE A 39 -2.39 -2.81 -0.43
N TYR A 40 -2.25 -4.13 -0.33
CA TYR A 40 -3.35 -5.06 -0.50
C TYR A 40 -4.53 -4.75 0.45
N GLN A 41 -4.24 -4.45 1.71
CA GLN A 41 -5.29 -4.13 2.69
C GLN A 41 -6.01 -2.80 2.43
N ASN A 42 -5.45 -1.93 1.59
CA ASN A 42 -6.04 -0.66 1.19
C ASN A 42 -6.62 -0.66 -0.22
N ARG A 43 -6.67 -1.80 -0.88
CA ARG A 43 -7.36 -1.93 -2.17
C ARG A 43 -8.82 -1.54 -2.04
N ALA A 44 -9.30 -0.70 -2.96
CA ALA A 44 -10.68 -0.25 -2.98
C ALA A 44 -11.56 -1.21 -3.79
N ASP A 45 -12.85 -1.21 -3.48
CA ASP A 45 -13.92 -1.88 -4.22
C ASP A 45 -13.80 -3.40 -4.37
N ILE A 46 -12.90 -4.05 -3.65
CA ILE A 46 -12.76 -5.51 -3.59
C ILE A 46 -12.89 -6.03 -2.17
N ASP A 47 -13.22 -7.30 -2.04
CA ASP A 47 -13.14 -8.01 -0.76
C ASP A 47 -11.68 -8.27 -0.39
N ILE A 48 -11.31 -7.87 0.82
CA ILE A 48 -9.99 -8.17 1.36
C ILE A 48 -10.06 -9.52 2.07
N GLU A 49 -9.44 -10.52 1.47
CA GLU A 49 -9.49 -11.89 1.96
C GLU A 49 -8.44 -12.13 3.06
N SER A 50 -8.86 -12.75 4.14
CA SER A 50 -8.03 -12.94 5.34
C SER A 50 -6.77 -13.78 5.09
N GLU A 51 -6.76 -14.61 4.05
CA GLU A 51 -5.60 -15.44 3.70
C GLU A 51 -4.42 -14.63 3.16
N TYR A 52 -4.69 -13.43 2.62
CA TYR A 52 -3.67 -12.51 2.12
C TYR A 52 -3.30 -11.41 3.12
N ILE A 53 -3.84 -11.45 4.35
CA ILE A 53 -3.51 -10.49 5.41
C ILE A 53 -2.45 -11.08 6.32
N THR A 54 -1.27 -10.49 6.34
CA THR A 54 -0.13 -10.98 7.14
C THR A 54 -0.31 -10.78 8.64
N SER A 55 -1.15 -9.86 9.08
CA SER A 55 -1.51 -9.66 10.50
C SER A 55 -2.48 -10.70 11.05
N GLY A 56 -3.15 -11.46 10.15
CA GLY A 56 -4.21 -12.40 10.52
C GLY A 56 -5.55 -11.76 10.86
N ASP A 57 -5.66 -10.44 10.77
CA ASP A 57 -6.92 -9.72 10.95
C ASP A 57 -7.81 -9.88 9.72
N LYS A 58 -9.13 -9.79 9.93
CA LYS A 58 -10.09 -9.80 8.83
C LYS A 58 -10.50 -8.38 8.52
N SER A 59 -10.30 -7.96 7.29
CA SER A 59 -10.92 -6.75 6.78
C SER A 59 -12.29 -7.08 6.18
N LEU A 60 -13.22 -6.15 6.34
CA LEU A 60 -14.50 -6.16 5.65
C LEU A 60 -14.36 -5.33 4.37
N LEU A 61 -15.27 -5.57 3.42
CA LEU A 61 -15.42 -4.79 2.19
C LEU A 61 -15.16 -3.30 2.42
N ALA A 62 -14.13 -2.79 1.77
CA ALA A 62 -13.91 -1.36 1.71
C ALA A 62 -14.82 -0.76 0.61
N HIS A 63 -15.92 -0.15 1.02
CA HIS A 63 -16.73 0.80 0.25
C HIS A 63 -17.11 0.42 -1.19
N SER A 64 -17.82 -0.69 -1.38
CA SER A 64 -18.39 -1.08 -2.69
C SER A 64 -19.34 -0.05 -3.32
N ARG A 65 -19.58 1.08 -2.66
CA ARG A 65 -20.46 2.16 -3.14
C ARG A 65 -19.73 3.24 -3.91
N ASP A 66 -18.39 3.27 -3.86
CA ASP A 66 -17.57 4.33 -4.47
C ASP A 66 -17.13 4.01 -5.91
N ARG A 67 -17.74 2.98 -6.53
CA ARG A 67 -17.48 2.56 -7.91
C ARG A 67 -17.70 3.64 -8.96
N TYR A 68 -18.45 4.69 -8.62
CA TYR A 68 -18.80 5.73 -9.54
C TYR A 68 -18.56 7.11 -8.94
N THR A 69 -17.76 7.89 -9.61
CA THR A 69 -17.53 9.29 -9.26
C THR A 69 -18.23 10.19 -10.26
N TYR A 70 -18.91 11.21 -9.75
CA TYR A 70 -19.49 12.25 -10.60
C TYR A 70 -18.41 13.24 -10.99
N ILE A 71 -18.36 13.60 -12.26
CA ILE A 71 -17.51 14.69 -12.71
C ILE A 71 -18.14 15.99 -12.20
N ALA A 72 -17.48 16.62 -11.24
CA ALA A 72 -17.89 17.94 -10.77
C ALA A 72 -16.93 18.99 -11.33
N ASP A 73 -17.46 19.94 -12.09
CA ASP A 73 -16.70 21.11 -12.54
C ASP A 73 -16.72 22.19 -11.45
N VAL A 74 -16.11 21.86 -10.30
CA VAL A 74 -15.99 22.82 -9.19
C VAL A 74 -14.60 23.42 -9.23
N GLN A 75 -14.48 24.60 -9.81
CA GLN A 75 -13.25 25.38 -9.71
C GLN A 75 -13.22 26.16 -8.39
N LYS A 76 -12.23 25.86 -7.55
CA LYS A 76 -11.89 26.70 -6.40
C LYS A 76 -10.88 27.75 -6.86
N VAL A 77 -11.27 29.01 -6.84
CA VAL A 77 -10.42 30.13 -7.26
C VAL A 77 -10.12 31.03 -6.07
N TRP A 78 -8.86 31.41 -5.90
CA TRP A 78 -8.48 32.44 -4.96
C TRP A 78 -8.91 33.81 -5.47
N LYS A 79 -9.84 34.46 -4.79
CA LYS A 79 -10.30 35.81 -5.13
C LYS A 79 -10.20 36.68 -3.89
N ASN A 80 -9.43 37.78 -3.98
CA ASN A 80 -9.22 38.72 -2.89
C ASN A 80 -8.71 38.09 -1.58
N GLY A 81 -7.80 37.12 -1.65
CA GLY A 81 -7.27 36.42 -0.49
C GLY A 81 -8.17 35.38 0.15
N ASN A 82 -9.34 35.10 -0.45
CA ASN A 82 -10.27 34.08 -0.01
C ASN A 82 -10.46 32.99 -1.08
N LEU A 83 -10.54 31.74 -0.64
CA LEU A 83 -10.88 30.62 -1.51
C LEU A 83 -12.38 30.64 -1.77
N THR A 84 -12.80 31.02 -2.96
CA THR A 84 -14.20 30.99 -3.40
C THR A 84 -14.46 29.79 -4.29
N THR A 85 -15.59 29.14 -4.07
CA THR A 85 -16.10 28.11 -4.97
C THR A 85 -16.94 28.81 -6.05
N THR A 86 -16.56 28.67 -7.31
CA THR A 86 -17.48 28.98 -8.41
C THR A 86 -18.51 27.85 -8.45
N GLU A 87 -19.79 28.21 -8.53
CA GLU A 87 -20.87 27.23 -8.59
C GLU A 87 -20.61 26.25 -9.74
N ALA A 88 -20.74 24.95 -9.42
CA ALA A 88 -20.72 23.90 -10.42
C ALA A 88 -21.89 24.16 -11.39
N VAL A 89 -21.60 24.39 -12.65
CA VAL A 89 -22.62 24.39 -13.65
C VAL A 89 -23.13 22.95 -13.77
N ASP A 90 -24.39 22.75 -13.48
CA ASP A 90 -25.11 21.47 -13.35
C ASP A 90 -25.11 20.59 -14.60
N THR A 91 -24.29 20.94 -15.59
CA THR A 91 -24.19 20.28 -16.89
C THR A 91 -23.59 18.89 -16.83
N TYR A 92 -22.92 18.54 -15.74
CA TYR A 92 -22.22 17.25 -15.59
C TYR A 92 -22.78 16.33 -14.52
N ALA A 93 -23.86 16.72 -13.85
CA ALA A 93 -24.51 15.91 -12.80
C ALA A 93 -24.99 14.53 -13.27
N SER A 94 -25.06 14.30 -14.58
CA SER A 94 -25.39 13.00 -15.20
C SER A 94 -24.17 12.21 -15.68
N SER A 95 -22.98 12.80 -15.68
CA SER A 95 -21.76 12.13 -16.14
C SER A 95 -21.08 11.43 -14.99
N ARG A 96 -21.03 10.11 -15.07
CA ARG A 96 -20.32 9.26 -14.12
C ARG A 96 -19.09 8.71 -14.80
N ILE A 97 -17.98 8.66 -14.07
CA ILE A 97 -16.82 7.86 -14.43
C ILE A 97 -16.74 6.68 -13.48
N THR A 98 -16.31 5.54 -13.99
CA THR A 98 -15.97 4.40 -13.18
C THR A 98 -14.68 4.73 -12.45
N SER A 99 -14.69 4.55 -11.13
CA SER A 99 -13.53 4.77 -10.27
C SER A 99 -13.25 3.51 -9.44
N GLU A 100 -13.43 2.35 -10.08
CA GLU A 100 -13.10 1.05 -9.48
C GLU A 100 -11.59 0.91 -9.35
N GLY A 101 -11.14 0.06 -8.41
CA GLY A 101 -9.72 -0.19 -8.19
C GLY A 101 -8.99 0.91 -7.41
N GLY A 102 -7.67 0.87 -7.44
CA GLY A 102 -6.79 1.78 -6.74
C GLY A 102 -6.77 1.60 -5.21
N TRP A 103 -5.93 2.37 -4.54
CA TRP A 103 -5.80 2.31 -3.08
C TRP A 103 -6.51 3.46 -2.38
N ASN A 104 -7.16 3.12 -1.29
CA ASN A 104 -7.69 4.10 -0.35
C ASN A 104 -6.57 4.76 0.46
N ASN A 105 -6.69 6.06 0.71
CA ASN A 105 -5.92 6.67 1.80
C ASN A 105 -6.45 6.13 3.14
N ALA A 106 -5.56 5.66 3.98
CA ALA A 106 -5.73 4.95 5.24
C ALA A 106 -7.09 5.13 5.97
N ASP A 107 -7.43 6.34 6.40
CA ASP A 107 -8.54 6.58 7.32
C ASP A 107 -9.78 7.25 6.70
N ASN A 108 -9.67 7.77 5.50
CA ASN A 108 -10.74 8.57 4.89
C ASN A 108 -11.28 8.02 3.57
N TYR A 109 -10.81 6.86 3.13
CA TYR A 109 -11.24 6.16 1.91
C TYR A 109 -11.22 7.01 0.63
N ILE A 110 -10.44 8.09 0.63
CA ILE A 110 -10.26 8.94 -0.54
C ILE A 110 -9.16 8.32 -1.40
N LYS A 111 -9.42 8.18 -2.68
CA LYS A 111 -8.42 7.84 -3.69
C LYS A 111 -7.73 9.14 -4.11
N ASN A 112 -6.43 9.24 -3.89
CA ASN A 112 -5.67 10.45 -4.20
C ASN A 112 -4.60 10.14 -5.24
N VAL A 113 -4.78 10.64 -6.44
CA VAL A 113 -3.88 10.40 -7.59
C VAL A 113 -2.43 10.78 -7.28
N VAL A 114 -2.19 11.82 -6.49
CA VAL A 114 -0.82 12.23 -6.12
C VAL A 114 -0.19 11.22 -5.18
N ASN A 115 -0.93 10.77 -4.16
CA ASN A 115 -0.43 9.79 -3.19
C ASN A 115 -0.28 8.41 -3.83
N GLY A 116 -1.27 7.98 -4.61
CA GLY A 116 -1.21 6.73 -5.37
C GLY A 116 -0.04 6.73 -6.34
N GLY A 117 0.11 7.77 -7.14
CA GLY A 117 1.20 7.89 -8.11
C GLY A 117 2.60 7.84 -7.49
N ILE A 118 2.84 8.51 -6.34
CA ILE A 118 4.15 8.42 -5.66
C ILE A 118 4.37 7.05 -5.03
N SER A 119 3.31 6.41 -4.53
CA SER A 119 3.39 5.06 -3.99
C SER A 119 3.72 4.04 -5.08
N MET A 120 3.02 4.09 -6.21
CA MET A 120 3.28 3.26 -7.37
C MET A 120 4.72 3.45 -7.88
N TRP A 121 5.18 4.69 -8.04
CA TRP A 121 6.56 4.99 -8.42
C TRP A 121 7.57 4.38 -7.43
N THR A 122 7.25 4.41 -6.14
CA THR A 122 8.11 3.83 -5.09
C THR A 122 8.21 2.31 -5.24
N LEU A 123 7.09 1.61 -5.48
CA LEU A 123 7.07 0.17 -5.70
C LEU A 123 7.88 -0.22 -6.95
N GLN A 124 7.67 0.49 -8.04
CA GLN A 124 8.40 0.26 -9.29
C GLN A 124 9.91 0.46 -9.11
N ASN A 125 10.32 1.57 -8.47
CA ASN A 125 11.74 1.81 -8.18
C ASN A 125 12.35 0.76 -7.26
N MET A 126 11.61 0.29 -6.27
CA MET A 126 12.06 -0.79 -5.40
C MET A 126 12.31 -2.05 -6.21
N TYR A 127 11.40 -2.42 -7.08
CA TYR A 127 11.54 -3.57 -7.98
C TYR A 127 12.74 -3.41 -8.92
N GLU A 128 12.85 -2.28 -9.64
CA GLU A 128 13.97 -2.01 -10.55
C GLU A 128 15.33 -2.09 -9.87
N ARG A 129 15.42 -1.68 -8.63
CA ARG A 129 16.64 -1.80 -7.82
C ARG A 129 16.91 -3.23 -7.41
N ALA A 130 15.88 -3.94 -6.96
CA ALA A 130 15.99 -5.32 -6.51
C ALA A 130 16.51 -6.25 -7.61
N ILE A 131 15.99 -6.15 -8.82
CA ILE A 131 16.36 -7.01 -9.96
C ILE A 131 17.80 -6.81 -10.47
N LYS A 132 18.56 -5.89 -9.91
CA LYS A 132 20.01 -5.76 -10.21
C LYS A 132 20.84 -6.89 -9.60
N THR A 133 20.30 -7.64 -8.67
CA THR A 133 20.94 -8.79 -8.03
C THR A 133 20.10 -10.05 -8.18
N GLU A 134 20.73 -11.22 -8.19
CA GLU A 134 20.01 -12.50 -8.28
C GLU A 134 19.15 -12.75 -7.03
N GLU A 135 19.64 -12.34 -5.86
CA GLU A 135 18.88 -12.40 -4.61
C GLU A 135 17.61 -11.54 -4.70
N GLY A 136 17.71 -10.32 -5.22
CA GLY A 136 16.58 -9.42 -5.39
C GLY A 136 15.57 -9.92 -6.42
N LYS A 137 16.05 -10.50 -7.54
CA LYS A 137 15.18 -11.17 -8.52
C LYS A 137 14.39 -12.31 -7.88
N ALA A 138 15.04 -13.18 -7.13
CA ALA A 138 14.39 -14.28 -6.45
C ALA A 138 13.39 -13.79 -5.39
N LYS A 139 13.75 -12.74 -4.66
CA LYS A 139 12.93 -12.16 -3.60
C LYS A 139 11.63 -11.54 -4.13
N PHE A 140 11.66 -10.92 -5.30
CA PHE A 140 10.50 -10.28 -5.94
C PHE A 140 9.97 -11.06 -7.15
N ALA A 141 10.31 -12.35 -7.25
CA ALA A 141 9.70 -13.21 -8.26
C ALA A 141 8.21 -13.44 -7.94
N ASP A 142 7.44 -13.75 -8.97
CA ASP A 142 6.06 -14.17 -8.85
C ASP A 142 5.91 -15.32 -7.84
N GLY A 143 4.98 -15.20 -6.92
CA GLY A 143 4.71 -16.20 -5.87
C GLY A 143 5.84 -16.36 -4.85
N SER A 144 6.77 -15.41 -4.75
CA SER A 144 7.88 -15.47 -3.79
C SER A 144 7.46 -15.32 -2.32
N GLY A 145 6.23 -14.83 -2.08
CA GLY A 145 5.70 -14.54 -0.74
C GLY A 145 6.24 -13.24 -0.12
N THR A 146 7.01 -12.43 -0.87
CA THR A 146 7.42 -11.10 -0.42
C THR A 146 6.27 -10.11 -0.49
N VAL A 147 5.45 -10.20 -1.51
CA VAL A 147 4.14 -9.54 -1.61
C VAL A 147 3.08 -10.64 -1.52
N VAL A 148 2.07 -10.45 -0.69
CA VAL A 148 1.04 -11.46 -0.43
C VAL A 148 -0.28 -10.95 -0.99
N ILE A 149 -0.63 -11.43 -2.19
CA ILE A 149 -1.78 -10.99 -2.99
C ILE A 149 -2.42 -12.16 -3.74
N PRO A 150 -3.69 -12.05 -4.16
CA PRO A 150 -4.39 -13.11 -4.89
C PRO A 150 -3.79 -13.46 -6.27
N GLU A 151 -3.15 -12.49 -6.92
CA GLU A 151 -2.61 -12.61 -8.27
C GLU A 151 -1.35 -13.48 -8.37
N ALA A 152 -0.75 -13.86 -7.23
CA ALA A 152 0.45 -14.68 -7.19
C ALA A 152 0.32 -15.97 -8.03
N GLY A 153 1.32 -16.26 -8.86
CA GLY A 153 1.34 -17.43 -9.75
C GLY A 153 0.94 -17.13 -11.21
N ASN A 154 0.77 -15.85 -11.58
CA ASN A 154 0.38 -15.44 -12.93
C ASN A 154 1.58 -15.19 -13.88
N LYS A 155 2.82 -15.35 -13.41
CA LYS A 155 4.11 -15.09 -14.09
C LYS A 155 4.51 -13.62 -14.16
N ILE A 156 3.78 -12.75 -13.47
CA ILE A 156 4.14 -11.35 -13.27
C ILE A 156 4.66 -11.23 -11.82
N PRO A 157 5.73 -10.48 -11.56
CA PRO A 157 6.16 -10.21 -10.18
C PRO A 157 5.06 -9.56 -9.35
N ASP A 158 4.72 -10.15 -8.20
CA ASP A 158 3.59 -9.73 -7.37
C ASP A 158 3.59 -8.23 -7.01
N VAL A 159 4.78 -7.62 -6.88
CA VAL A 159 4.90 -6.18 -6.62
C VAL A 159 4.45 -5.33 -7.81
N LEU A 160 4.56 -5.85 -9.03
CA LEU A 160 4.09 -5.17 -10.23
C LEU A 160 2.58 -5.36 -10.42
N ASP A 161 2.03 -6.51 -10.03
CA ASP A 161 0.58 -6.71 -9.99
C ASP A 161 -0.08 -5.75 -8.97
N GLU A 162 0.54 -5.61 -7.79
CA GLU A 162 0.05 -4.65 -6.80
C GLU A 162 0.12 -3.20 -7.32
N ALA A 163 1.20 -2.84 -8.03
CA ALA A 163 1.30 -1.52 -8.64
C ALA A 163 0.30 -1.31 -9.79
N ALA A 164 0.00 -2.36 -10.56
CA ALA A 164 -0.99 -2.31 -11.64
C ALA A 164 -2.40 -2.08 -11.10
N PHE A 165 -2.74 -2.61 -9.92
CA PHE A 165 -4.02 -2.40 -9.27
C PHE A 165 -4.35 -0.92 -9.01
N GLU A 166 -3.34 -0.07 -8.80
CA GLU A 166 -3.52 1.38 -8.66
C GLU A 166 -3.79 2.08 -10.01
N LEU A 167 -3.43 1.43 -11.12
CA LEU A 167 -3.57 2.04 -12.47
C LEU A 167 -4.92 1.75 -13.14
N ASP A 168 -5.65 0.75 -12.66
CA ASP A 168 -6.97 0.37 -13.15
C ASP A 168 -8.06 1.31 -12.61
#